data_217eec6f0a223a4f1f212f848288b1b0
#
_entry.id   217eec6f0a223a4f1f212f848288b1b0
#
_cell.length_a   1.000
_cell.length_b   1.000
_cell.length_c   1.000
_cell.angle_alpha   90.00
_cell.angle_beta   90.00
_cell.angle_gamma   90.00
#
_symmetry.space_group_name_H-M   'P 1'
#
loop_
_entity.id
_entity.type
_entity.pdbx_description
1 polymer ?
#
loop_
_entity_poly.entity_id
_entity_poly.type
_entity_poly.pdbx_seq_one_letter_code
_entity_poly.pdbx_strand_id
1 'polypeptide(L)'
;AKGVHPETMQAIVRVESKFNPYAIGVVAGALKRQPRTHAEAVAAANMLHAQGRNFSMGLAQVNRHNLKHYGLTYETVFDPCKNLNAGAKILAECFSRAEGGKATQSALQKAFSCYYSGNFRFGFTQDFKGQPSYVQKVLNSAALNSPTASVKVPAVSPSQTMIKPVAYQAPKKKAAPKPQSSQTVTAQPAQAMIVDQQPTSEPPKKAANSWDVFAQF
;
A
#
# COMPACT_ATOMS: atom_id res chain seq x y z
N ALA A 1 -10.20 -0.80 9.10
CA ALA A 1 -9.20 -1.49 9.92
C ALA A 1 -9.36 -1.04 11.36
N LYS A 2 -9.33 -1.95 12.33
CA LYS A 2 -9.48 -1.59 13.75
C LYS A 2 -8.31 -0.66 14.16
N GLY A 3 -8.63 0.52 14.72
CA GLY A 3 -7.68 1.41 15.36
C GLY A 3 -7.08 2.54 14.50
N VAL A 4 -7.35 2.61 13.20
CA VAL A 4 -6.91 3.73 12.34
C VAL A 4 -8.14 4.40 11.72
N HIS A 5 -8.17 5.74 11.76
CA HIS A 5 -9.27 6.50 11.19
C HIS A 5 -9.33 6.31 9.66
N PRO A 6 -10.52 6.12 9.06
CA PRO A 6 -10.66 5.91 7.62
C PRO A 6 -10.02 7.00 6.76
N GLU A 7 -10.15 8.27 7.15
CA GLU A 7 -9.55 9.41 6.43
C GLU A 7 -8.02 9.36 6.43
N THR A 8 -7.41 8.87 7.52
CA THR A 8 -5.96 8.69 7.60
C THR A 8 -5.51 7.61 6.61
N MET A 9 -6.22 6.48 6.56
CA MET A 9 -5.91 5.43 5.57
C MET A 9 -6.18 5.90 4.15
N GLN A 10 -7.23 6.67 3.90
CA GLN A 10 -7.53 7.24 2.58
C GLN A 10 -6.42 8.19 2.12
N ALA A 11 -5.89 9.03 3.02
CA ALA A 11 -4.79 9.93 2.71
C ALA A 11 -3.51 9.16 2.33
N ILE A 12 -3.19 8.10 3.07
CA ILE A 12 -2.06 7.21 2.78
C ILE A 12 -2.26 6.53 1.42
N VAL A 13 -3.39 5.87 1.20
CA VAL A 13 -3.67 5.13 -0.04
C VAL A 13 -3.60 6.02 -1.28
N ARG A 14 -4.07 7.29 -1.18
CA ARG A 14 -3.95 8.25 -2.29
C ARG A 14 -2.48 8.53 -2.60
N VAL A 15 -1.62 8.65 -1.60
CA VAL A 15 -0.17 8.85 -1.77
C VAL A 15 0.49 7.58 -2.31
N GLU A 16 0.17 6.41 -1.71
CA GLU A 16 0.85 5.14 -1.97
C GLU A 16 0.53 4.54 -3.34
N SER A 17 -0.72 4.56 -3.77
CA SER A 17 -1.16 3.82 -4.96
C SER A 17 -2.09 4.60 -5.89
N LYS A 18 -2.47 5.84 -5.53
CA LYS A 18 -3.54 6.58 -6.21
C LYS A 18 -4.84 5.74 -6.33
N PHE A 19 -5.12 4.93 -5.31
CA PHE A 19 -6.24 3.99 -5.25
C PHE A 19 -6.17 2.83 -6.27
N ASN A 20 -5.01 2.54 -6.85
CA ASN A 20 -4.84 1.38 -7.71
C ASN A 20 -4.62 0.11 -6.86
N PRO A 21 -5.56 -0.87 -6.83
CA PRO A 21 -5.42 -2.07 -6.02
C PRO A 21 -4.31 -3.00 -6.52
N TYR A 22 -3.86 -2.84 -7.77
CA TYR A 22 -2.82 -3.65 -8.40
C TYR A 22 -1.47 -2.94 -8.50
N ALA A 23 -1.32 -1.78 -7.84
CA ALA A 23 -0.08 -1.04 -7.86
C ALA A 23 1.07 -1.88 -7.31
N ILE A 24 2.20 -1.86 -8.01
CA ILE A 24 3.46 -2.46 -7.56
C ILE A 24 4.55 -1.41 -7.67
N GLY A 25 5.16 -1.10 -6.53
CA GLY A 25 6.30 -0.22 -6.44
C GLY A 25 7.60 -1.01 -6.24
N VAL A 26 8.59 -0.84 -7.13
CA VAL A 26 9.86 -1.56 -7.12
C VAL A 26 10.96 -0.65 -6.61
N VAL A 27 11.67 -1.10 -5.57
CA VAL A 27 12.82 -0.37 -5.03
C VAL A 27 13.96 -0.33 -6.06
N ALA A 28 14.47 0.85 -6.32
CA ALA A 28 15.52 1.09 -7.32
C ALA A 28 15.17 0.50 -8.70
N GLY A 29 13.93 0.76 -9.15
CA GLY A 29 13.46 0.33 -10.46
C GLY A 29 11.98 0.59 -10.63
N ALA A 30 11.45 0.27 -11.83
CA ALA A 30 10.04 0.37 -12.14
C ALA A 30 9.59 -0.76 -13.05
N LEU A 31 8.29 -1.04 -13.05
CA LEU A 31 7.67 -1.84 -14.11
C LEU A 31 7.47 -0.97 -15.36
N LYS A 32 7.60 -1.54 -16.55
CA LYS A 32 7.26 -0.83 -17.81
C LYS A 32 5.83 -0.27 -17.81
N ARG A 33 4.91 -0.97 -17.18
CA ARG A 33 3.54 -0.52 -16.88
C ARG A 33 3.02 -1.17 -15.61
N GLN A 34 2.07 -0.55 -14.98
CA GLN A 34 1.38 -1.14 -13.84
C GLN A 34 0.42 -2.26 -14.30
N PRO A 35 0.26 -3.34 -13.50
CA PRO A 35 -0.73 -4.36 -13.74
C PRO A 35 -2.16 -3.77 -13.77
N ARG A 36 -3.01 -4.35 -14.63
CA ARG A 36 -4.41 -3.93 -14.80
C ARG A 36 -5.41 -4.94 -14.23
N THR A 37 -4.95 -6.17 -13.98
CA THR A 37 -5.76 -7.25 -13.43
C THR A 37 -5.06 -7.91 -12.26
N HIS A 38 -5.83 -8.62 -11.44
CA HIS A 38 -5.28 -9.41 -10.35
C HIS A 38 -4.24 -10.44 -10.84
N ALA A 39 -4.55 -11.15 -11.91
CA ALA A 39 -3.64 -12.15 -12.49
C ALA A 39 -2.31 -11.53 -12.94
N GLU A 40 -2.35 -10.38 -13.62
CA GLU A 40 -1.14 -9.65 -13.99
C GLU A 40 -0.33 -9.21 -12.76
N ALA A 41 -0.99 -8.74 -11.70
CA ALA A 41 -0.33 -8.30 -10.48
C ALA A 41 0.39 -9.46 -9.78
N VAL A 42 -0.27 -10.60 -9.65
CA VAL A 42 0.31 -11.82 -9.08
C VAL A 42 1.50 -12.31 -9.91
N ALA A 43 1.37 -12.34 -11.24
CA ALA A 43 2.44 -12.74 -12.15
C ALA A 43 3.66 -11.81 -12.03
N ALA A 44 3.43 -10.48 -11.98
CA ALA A 44 4.50 -9.49 -11.80
C ALA A 44 5.18 -9.63 -10.43
N ALA A 45 4.43 -9.86 -9.36
CA ALA A 45 4.98 -10.06 -8.02
C ALA A 45 5.87 -11.32 -7.97
N ASN A 46 5.43 -12.44 -8.55
CA ASN A 46 6.22 -13.67 -8.63
C ASN A 46 7.50 -13.48 -9.45
N MET A 47 7.41 -12.79 -10.58
CA MET A 47 8.58 -12.46 -11.43
C MET A 47 9.60 -11.61 -10.64
N LEU A 48 9.16 -10.54 -9.98
CA LEU A 48 10.03 -9.69 -9.17
C LEU A 48 10.65 -10.45 -8.00
N HIS A 49 9.89 -11.37 -7.39
CA HIS A 49 10.40 -12.25 -6.34
C HIS A 49 11.52 -13.16 -6.86
N ALA A 50 11.32 -13.83 -8.00
CA ALA A 50 12.34 -14.67 -8.62
C ALA A 50 13.61 -13.89 -8.98
N GLN A 51 13.48 -12.61 -9.32
CA GLN A 51 14.60 -11.70 -9.57
C GLN A 51 15.26 -11.15 -8.28
N GLY A 52 14.82 -11.56 -7.10
CA GLY A 52 15.34 -11.05 -5.82
C GLY A 52 15.02 -9.58 -5.53
N ARG A 53 14.10 -8.96 -6.30
CA ARG A 53 13.78 -7.53 -6.15
C ARG A 53 13.02 -7.26 -4.85
N ASN A 54 13.25 -6.07 -4.27
CA ASN A 54 12.43 -5.55 -3.19
C ASN A 54 11.31 -4.69 -3.79
N PHE A 55 10.05 -4.93 -3.34
CA PHE A 55 8.87 -4.24 -3.88
C PHE A 55 7.72 -4.24 -2.88
N SER A 56 6.79 -3.32 -3.09
CA SER A 56 5.56 -3.15 -2.32
C SER A 56 4.33 -3.29 -3.21
N MET A 57 3.18 -3.65 -2.64
CA MET A 57 2.01 -4.11 -3.40
C MET A 57 0.69 -3.58 -2.85
N GLY A 58 -0.23 -3.31 -3.77
CA GLY A 58 -1.63 -3.00 -3.50
C GLY A 58 -1.87 -1.58 -3.00
N LEU A 59 -3.08 -1.32 -2.51
CA LEU A 59 -3.55 0.01 -2.11
C LEU A 59 -2.66 0.71 -1.09
N ALA A 60 -2.24 -0.02 -0.07
CA ALA A 60 -1.41 0.47 1.04
C ALA A 60 0.08 0.15 0.86
N GLN A 61 0.49 -0.28 -0.33
CA GLN A 61 1.86 -0.61 -0.70
C GLN A 61 2.57 -1.47 0.36
N VAL A 62 1.95 -2.62 0.70
CA VAL A 62 2.53 -3.56 1.67
C VAL A 62 3.77 -4.21 1.08
N ASN A 63 4.92 -4.04 1.74
CA ASN A 63 6.18 -4.59 1.28
C ASN A 63 6.21 -6.13 1.36
N ARG A 64 6.89 -6.78 0.40
CA ARG A 64 7.02 -8.25 0.31
C ARG A 64 7.53 -8.90 1.61
N HIS A 65 8.41 -8.23 2.33
CA HIS A 65 8.99 -8.75 3.57
C HIS A 65 7.98 -8.80 4.73
N ASN A 66 6.90 -8.02 4.64
CA ASN A 66 5.86 -7.95 5.66
C ASN A 66 4.73 -8.97 5.43
N LEU A 67 4.64 -9.60 4.25
CA LEU A 67 3.52 -10.48 3.89
C LEU A 67 3.30 -11.59 4.93
N LYS A 68 4.35 -12.31 5.28
CA LYS A 68 4.28 -13.42 6.26
C LYS A 68 3.75 -12.96 7.62
N HIS A 69 4.21 -11.80 8.08
CA HIS A 69 3.81 -11.23 9.37
C HIS A 69 2.31 -10.92 9.44
N TYR A 70 1.72 -10.48 8.31
CA TYR A 70 0.29 -10.16 8.23
C TYR A 70 -0.56 -11.28 7.61
N GLY A 71 -0.01 -12.48 7.43
CA GLY A 71 -0.72 -13.63 6.88
C GLY A 71 -1.15 -13.45 5.42
N LEU A 72 -0.34 -12.74 4.63
CA LEU A 72 -0.59 -12.47 3.22
C LEU A 72 0.34 -13.31 2.32
N THR A 73 -0.13 -13.55 1.10
CA THR A 73 0.62 -14.13 -0.02
C THR A 73 0.57 -13.19 -1.22
N TYR A 74 1.29 -13.49 -2.30
CA TYR A 74 1.19 -12.71 -3.53
C TYR A 74 -0.21 -12.76 -4.16
N GLU A 75 -0.99 -13.83 -3.95
CA GLU A 75 -2.39 -13.90 -4.36
C GLU A 75 -3.29 -13.00 -3.52
N THR A 76 -3.06 -12.94 -2.22
CA THR A 76 -4.02 -12.30 -1.30
C THR A 76 -3.70 -10.84 -0.99
N VAL A 77 -2.48 -10.38 -1.25
CA VAL A 77 -2.06 -9.00 -0.97
C VAL A 77 -2.78 -7.96 -1.84
N PHE A 78 -3.26 -8.35 -3.02
CA PHE A 78 -4.01 -7.47 -3.93
C PHE A 78 -5.51 -7.42 -3.63
N ASP A 79 -6.00 -8.22 -2.66
CA ASP A 79 -7.35 -8.04 -2.12
C ASP A 79 -7.42 -6.72 -1.34
N PRO A 80 -8.33 -5.79 -1.73
CA PRO A 80 -8.39 -4.46 -1.10
C PRO A 80 -8.56 -4.50 0.41
N CYS A 81 -9.43 -5.37 0.92
CA CYS A 81 -9.71 -5.45 2.35
C CYS A 81 -8.52 -5.98 3.14
N LYS A 82 -7.87 -7.03 2.63
CA LYS A 82 -6.70 -7.63 3.28
C LYS A 82 -5.51 -6.68 3.24
N ASN A 83 -5.29 -6.01 2.11
CA ASN A 83 -4.22 -5.04 1.94
C ASN A 83 -4.38 -3.83 2.87
N LEU A 84 -5.56 -3.21 2.89
CA LEU A 84 -5.86 -2.09 3.79
C LEU A 84 -5.76 -2.49 5.26
N ASN A 85 -6.18 -3.71 5.63
CA ASN A 85 -6.05 -4.20 7.00
C ASN A 85 -4.57 -4.34 7.40
N ALA A 86 -3.72 -4.86 6.52
CA ALA A 86 -2.28 -4.95 6.77
C ALA A 86 -1.64 -3.55 6.87
N GLY A 87 -1.94 -2.65 5.93
CA GLY A 87 -1.45 -1.27 5.99
C GLY A 87 -1.83 -0.55 7.28
N ALA A 88 -3.08 -0.70 7.73
CA ALA A 88 -3.51 -0.11 8.99
C ALA A 88 -2.81 -0.70 10.22
N LYS A 89 -2.52 -2.00 10.22
CA LYS A 89 -1.73 -2.63 11.29
C LYS A 89 -0.29 -2.09 11.31
N ILE A 90 0.34 -1.97 10.15
CA ILE A 90 1.69 -1.36 10.01
C ILE A 90 1.68 0.06 10.60
N LEU A 91 0.70 0.88 10.23
CA LEU A 91 0.60 2.24 10.77
C LEU A 91 0.37 2.26 12.28
N ALA A 92 -0.51 1.41 12.80
CA ALA A 92 -0.79 1.30 14.23
C ALA A 92 0.45 0.86 15.03
N GLU A 93 1.22 -0.08 14.52
CA GLU A 93 2.49 -0.52 15.12
C GLU A 93 3.55 0.59 15.10
N CYS A 94 3.64 1.35 13.99
CA CYS A 94 4.49 2.54 13.93
C CYS A 94 4.06 3.60 14.96
N PHE A 95 2.75 3.84 15.08
CA PHE A 95 2.21 4.81 16.02
C PHE A 95 2.46 4.42 17.48
N SER A 96 2.25 3.15 17.83
CA SER A 96 2.50 2.67 19.20
C SER A 96 3.95 2.82 19.64
N ARG A 97 4.89 2.80 18.70
CA ARG A 97 6.34 3.00 18.97
C ARG A 97 6.76 4.47 18.93
N ALA A 98 5.94 5.33 18.32
CA ALA A 98 6.22 6.75 18.26
C ALA A 98 5.95 7.42 19.62
N GLU A 99 6.90 8.16 20.15
CA GLU A 99 6.78 8.96 21.40
C GLU A 99 6.23 8.17 22.60
N GLY A 100 6.54 6.87 22.70
CA GLY A 100 6.02 6.03 23.78
C GLY A 100 4.51 5.78 23.68
N GLY A 101 3.92 5.86 22.50
CA GLY A 101 2.49 5.63 22.26
C GLY A 101 1.58 6.81 22.64
N LYS A 102 2.15 8.00 22.91
CA LYS A 102 1.34 9.21 23.17
C LYS A 102 0.52 9.60 21.95
N ALA A 103 -0.78 9.90 22.17
CA ALA A 103 -1.70 10.29 21.11
C ALA A 103 -1.52 11.78 20.71
N THR A 104 -0.40 12.11 20.07
CA THR A 104 -0.07 13.46 19.61
C THR A 104 0.00 13.52 18.09
N GLN A 105 -0.13 14.73 17.51
CA GLN A 105 0.09 14.96 16.09
C GLN A 105 1.54 14.66 15.69
N SER A 106 2.49 14.95 16.57
CA SER A 106 3.91 14.61 16.36
C SER A 106 4.11 13.10 16.25
N ALA A 107 3.50 12.32 17.17
CA ALA A 107 3.55 10.85 17.10
C ALA A 107 2.94 10.30 15.81
N LEU A 108 1.82 10.87 15.34
CA LEU A 108 1.21 10.49 14.08
C LEU A 108 2.11 10.79 12.88
N GLN A 109 2.72 11.96 12.82
CA GLN A 109 3.66 12.30 11.75
C GLN A 109 4.91 11.40 11.77
N LYS A 110 5.43 11.07 12.97
CA LYS A 110 6.49 10.07 13.12
C LYS A 110 6.03 8.67 12.66
N ALA A 111 4.78 8.30 12.93
CA ALA A 111 4.20 7.06 12.44
C ALA A 111 4.14 7.02 10.91
N PHE A 112 3.82 8.14 10.23
CA PHE A 112 3.92 8.23 8.76
C PHE A 112 5.35 8.05 8.28
N SER A 113 6.33 8.69 8.94
CA SER A 113 7.74 8.47 8.61
C SER A 113 8.16 7.01 8.75
N CYS A 114 7.73 6.36 9.85
CA CYS A 114 7.98 4.94 10.09
C CYS A 114 7.29 4.04 9.06
N TYR A 115 6.05 4.36 8.69
CA TYR A 115 5.30 3.64 7.65
C TYR A 115 6.07 3.64 6.32
N TYR A 116 6.55 4.81 5.92
CA TYR A 116 7.30 5.03 4.70
C TYR A 116 8.67 4.34 4.69
N SER A 117 9.44 4.48 5.77
CA SER A 117 10.89 4.17 5.75
C SER A 117 11.37 3.20 6.83
N GLY A 118 10.46 2.69 7.68
CA GLY A 118 10.79 1.88 8.84
C GLY A 118 11.42 2.67 10.00
N ASN A 119 11.62 3.99 9.86
CA ASN A 119 12.20 4.83 10.91
C ASN A 119 11.45 6.18 11.05
N PHE A 120 11.67 6.87 12.17
CA PHE A 120 10.93 8.09 12.53
C PHE A 120 11.52 9.40 11.96
N ARG A 121 12.44 9.33 10.97
CA ARG A 121 13.20 10.51 10.48
C ARG A 121 13.09 10.70 8.97
N PHE A 122 13.29 9.66 8.17
CA PHE A 122 13.45 9.78 6.72
C PHE A 122 12.18 10.27 6.02
N GLY A 123 10.99 9.95 6.52
CA GLY A 123 9.75 10.45 5.95
C GLY A 123 9.56 11.97 6.03
N PHE A 124 10.39 12.68 6.81
CA PHE A 124 10.42 14.14 6.87
C PHE A 124 11.41 14.78 5.88
N THR A 125 12.29 13.97 5.27
CA THR A 125 13.22 14.46 4.26
C THR A 125 12.58 14.46 2.87
N GLN A 126 13.04 15.34 2.01
CA GLN A 126 12.61 15.37 0.62
C GLN A 126 13.38 14.28 -0.15
N ASP A 127 12.64 13.44 -0.91
CA ASP A 127 13.26 12.46 -1.79
C ASP A 127 13.98 13.16 -2.95
N PHE A 128 13.37 14.26 -3.45
CA PHE A 128 13.92 15.10 -4.51
C PHE A 128 13.82 16.57 -4.11
N LYS A 129 14.82 17.36 -4.54
CA LYS A 129 14.84 18.81 -4.31
C LYS A 129 13.57 19.47 -4.84
N GLY A 130 12.88 20.22 -4.01
CA GLY A 130 11.66 20.94 -4.36
C GLY A 130 10.36 20.11 -4.29
N GLN A 131 10.44 18.82 -3.99
CA GLN A 131 9.26 17.98 -3.74
C GLN A 131 8.92 17.94 -2.25
N PRO A 132 7.63 17.84 -1.87
CA PRO A 132 7.27 17.64 -0.47
C PRO A 132 7.79 16.30 0.05
N SER A 133 8.18 16.26 1.33
CA SER A 133 8.52 15.01 2.01
C SER A 133 7.32 14.04 2.05
N TYR A 134 7.55 12.77 2.34
CA TYR A 134 6.46 11.79 2.45
C TYR A 134 5.41 12.22 3.49
N VAL A 135 5.85 12.64 4.68
CA VAL A 135 4.94 13.15 5.72
C VAL A 135 4.11 14.31 5.19
N GLN A 136 4.72 15.26 4.49
CA GLN A 136 4.01 16.39 3.89
C GLN A 136 3.03 15.96 2.79
N LYS A 137 3.40 14.98 1.96
CA LYS A 137 2.48 14.40 0.94
C LYS A 137 1.22 13.82 1.60
N VAL A 138 1.37 13.06 2.71
CA VAL A 138 0.23 12.49 3.44
C VAL A 138 -0.62 13.58 4.10
N LEU A 139 -0.02 14.59 4.73
CA LEU A 139 -0.75 15.71 5.32
C LEU A 139 -1.53 16.51 4.27
N ASN A 140 -0.91 16.82 3.14
CA ASN A 140 -1.58 17.49 2.02
C ASN A 140 -2.75 16.64 1.47
N SER A 141 -2.55 15.33 1.38
CA SER A 141 -3.59 14.39 0.95
C SER A 141 -4.76 14.33 1.94
N ALA A 142 -4.50 14.39 3.24
CA ALA A 142 -5.53 14.43 4.27
C ALA A 142 -6.37 15.72 4.19
N ALA A 143 -5.74 16.86 3.90
CA ALA A 143 -6.43 18.14 3.72
C ALA A 143 -7.45 18.12 2.57
N LEU A 144 -7.25 17.30 1.55
CA LEU A 144 -8.21 17.12 0.46
C LEU A 144 -9.50 16.39 0.87
N ASN A 145 -9.46 15.64 1.98
CA ASN A 145 -10.64 14.91 2.48
C ASN A 145 -11.57 15.81 3.32
N SER A 146 -11.04 16.91 3.86
CA SER A 146 -11.79 17.85 4.71
C SER A 146 -11.43 19.29 4.34
N PRO A 147 -12.01 19.87 3.28
CA PRO A 147 -11.66 21.21 2.82
C PRO A 147 -11.97 22.35 3.82
N THR A 148 -12.70 22.06 4.89
CA THR A 148 -13.13 23.05 5.90
C THR A 148 -12.54 22.82 7.31
N ALA A 149 -11.79 21.77 7.54
CA ALA A 149 -11.18 21.51 8.85
C ALA A 149 -9.67 21.72 8.78
N SER A 150 -9.13 22.60 9.62
CA SER A 150 -7.71 22.52 10.00
C SER A 150 -7.44 21.07 10.41
N VAL A 151 -6.48 20.41 9.78
CA VAL A 151 -6.22 18.96 9.88
C VAL A 151 -5.97 18.57 11.34
N LYS A 152 -7.02 18.39 12.11
CA LYS A 152 -7.01 17.61 13.34
C LYS A 152 -7.30 16.17 12.90
N VAL A 153 -6.27 15.46 12.50
CA VAL A 153 -6.39 14.01 12.37
C VAL A 153 -6.62 13.47 13.77
N PRO A 154 -7.79 12.86 14.08
CA PRO A 154 -8.01 12.34 15.41
C PRO A 154 -6.97 11.29 15.70
N ALA A 155 -6.23 11.46 16.77
CA ALA A 155 -5.38 10.42 17.30
C ALA A 155 -6.26 9.19 17.58
N VAL A 156 -5.72 8.01 17.34
CA VAL A 156 -6.37 6.73 17.63
C VAL A 156 -6.90 6.74 19.05
N SER A 157 -8.23 6.81 19.22
CA SER A 157 -8.85 6.59 20.53
C SER A 157 -9.01 5.09 20.75
N PRO A 158 -8.44 4.51 21.80
CA PRO A 158 -8.75 3.16 22.21
C PRO A 158 -10.00 3.18 23.09
N SER A 159 -11.18 3.48 22.56
CA SER A 159 -12.44 3.28 23.30
C SER A 159 -13.65 3.33 22.39
N GLN A 160 -14.24 2.19 22.30
CA GLN A 160 -15.66 1.89 22.41
C GLN A 160 -16.66 2.77 21.64
N THR A 161 -17.16 2.24 20.54
CA THR A 161 -18.62 2.04 20.47
C THR A 161 -18.88 0.79 19.63
N MET A 162 -19.46 -0.20 20.27
CA MET A 162 -20.01 -1.38 19.61
C MET A 162 -21.11 -0.91 18.66
N ILE A 163 -20.80 -0.79 17.38
CA ILE A 163 -21.81 -0.71 16.34
C ILE A 163 -22.40 -2.12 16.28
N LYS A 164 -23.67 -2.27 16.71
CA LYS A 164 -24.44 -3.51 16.52
C LYS A 164 -24.35 -3.89 15.04
N PRO A 165 -24.05 -5.15 14.70
CA PRO A 165 -24.03 -5.57 13.30
C PRO A 165 -25.44 -5.43 12.74
N VAL A 166 -25.59 -4.61 11.70
CA VAL A 166 -26.79 -4.63 10.85
C VAL A 166 -26.76 -5.97 10.13
N ALA A 167 -27.78 -6.79 10.38
CA ALA A 167 -27.94 -8.09 9.76
C ALA A 167 -28.02 -7.91 8.24
N TYR A 168 -27.00 -8.39 7.53
CA TYR A 168 -27.01 -8.50 6.07
C TYR A 168 -28.03 -9.58 5.68
N GLN A 169 -29.16 -9.16 5.10
CA GLN A 169 -30.10 -10.10 4.47
C GLN A 169 -29.55 -10.47 3.08
N ALA A 170 -29.11 -11.71 2.93
CA ALA A 170 -28.67 -12.26 1.66
C ALA A 170 -29.82 -12.24 0.62
N PRO A 171 -29.58 -11.84 -0.63
CA PRO A 171 -30.59 -11.91 -1.68
C PRO A 171 -30.92 -13.37 -1.99
N LYS A 172 -32.23 -13.65 -2.11
CA LYS A 172 -32.76 -14.98 -2.43
C LYS A 172 -32.18 -15.50 -3.74
N LYS A 173 -31.59 -16.71 -3.71
CA LYS A 173 -31.07 -17.44 -4.87
C LYS A 173 -32.14 -17.61 -5.94
N LYS A 174 -31.92 -17.04 -7.12
CA LYS A 174 -32.57 -17.49 -8.36
C LYS A 174 -31.83 -18.70 -8.88
N ALA A 175 -32.58 -19.70 -9.33
CA ALA A 175 -32.11 -21.00 -9.79
C ALA A 175 -31.11 -20.88 -10.95
N ALA A 176 -30.06 -21.71 -10.92
CA ALA A 176 -29.02 -21.82 -11.93
C ALA A 176 -29.53 -22.47 -13.22
N PRO A 177 -29.10 -22.03 -14.40
CA PRO A 177 -29.23 -22.81 -15.63
C PRO A 177 -28.11 -23.86 -15.71
N LYS A 178 -28.42 -25.01 -16.32
CA LYS A 178 -27.59 -26.18 -16.52
C LYS A 178 -26.30 -25.86 -17.31
N PRO A 179 -25.22 -26.63 -17.09
CA PRO A 179 -23.94 -26.42 -17.75
C PRO A 179 -23.99 -26.84 -19.23
N GLN A 180 -23.54 -25.95 -20.11
CA GLN A 180 -23.15 -26.28 -21.47
C GLN A 180 -21.66 -26.57 -21.52
N SER A 181 -21.32 -27.53 -22.33
CA SER A 181 -20.06 -28.23 -22.53
C SER A 181 -18.85 -27.34 -22.81
N SER A 182 -17.73 -27.81 -22.28
CA SER A 182 -16.34 -27.47 -22.47
C SER A 182 -15.97 -27.05 -23.90
N GLN A 183 -15.41 -25.83 -24.05
CA GLN A 183 -14.43 -25.57 -25.09
C GLN A 183 -13.10 -25.28 -24.41
N THR A 184 -12.13 -26.13 -24.73
CA THR A 184 -10.73 -26.07 -24.35
C THR A 184 -10.12 -24.80 -24.93
N VAL A 185 -9.91 -23.78 -24.13
CA VAL A 185 -9.13 -22.62 -24.56
C VAL A 185 -7.68 -22.91 -24.20
N THR A 186 -6.89 -23.16 -25.23
CA THR A 186 -5.43 -23.28 -25.15
C THR A 186 -4.85 -22.01 -24.53
N ALA A 187 -4.21 -22.15 -23.37
CA ALA A 187 -3.52 -21.07 -22.69
C ALA A 187 -2.32 -20.63 -23.56
N GLN A 188 -2.39 -19.43 -24.10
CA GLN A 188 -1.19 -18.76 -24.62
C GLN A 188 -0.29 -18.39 -23.45
N PRO A 189 1.03 -18.64 -23.54
CA PRO A 189 1.97 -18.28 -22.50
C PRO A 189 1.99 -16.75 -22.33
N ALA A 190 1.85 -16.31 -21.10
CA ALA A 190 1.98 -14.91 -20.72
C ALA A 190 3.35 -14.39 -21.17
N GLN A 191 3.36 -13.42 -22.07
CA GLN A 191 4.59 -12.77 -22.50
C GLN A 191 5.27 -12.12 -21.30
N ALA A 192 6.53 -12.50 -21.07
CA ALA A 192 7.35 -11.99 -20.00
C ALA A 192 7.43 -10.45 -20.05
N MET A 193 6.99 -9.80 -18.99
CA MET A 193 7.22 -8.36 -18.79
C MET A 193 8.70 -8.15 -18.52
N ILE A 194 9.44 -7.69 -19.51
CA ILE A 194 10.87 -7.41 -19.39
C ILE A 194 11.06 -6.16 -18.52
N VAL A 195 11.83 -6.30 -17.45
CA VAL A 195 12.34 -5.17 -16.66
C VAL A 195 13.45 -4.51 -17.44
N ASP A 196 13.32 -3.23 -17.78
CA ASP A 196 14.36 -2.47 -18.47
C ASP A 196 15.53 -2.22 -17.51
N GLN A 197 16.65 -2.87 -17.75
CA GLN A 197 17.92 -2.58 -17.10
C GLN A 197 18.71 -1.66 -18.03
N GLN A 198 18.67 -0.36 -17.78
CA GLN A 198 19.67 0.53 -18.36
C GLN A 198 20.92 0.48 -17.48
N PRO A 199 22.09 0.15 -18.01
CA PRO A 199 23.34 0.23 -17.26
C PRO A 199 23.73 1.70 -17.13
N THR A 200 23.46 2.32 -16.00
CA THR A 200 24.05 3.61 -15.65
C THR A 200 25.32 3.35 -14.86
N SER A 201 26.45 3.60 -15.48
CA SER A 201 27.75 3.74 -14.83
C SER A 201 27.79 5.07 -14.06
N GLU A 202 27.24 5.11 -12.86
CA GLU A 202 27.49 6.14 -11.86
C GLU A 202 27.95 5.47 -10.55
N PRO A 203 28.91 6.09 -9.82
CA PRO A 203 29.40 5.53 -8.58
C PRO A 203 28.28 5.42 -7.54
N PRO A 204 28.37 4.50 -6.55
CA PRO A 204 27.29 4.24 -5.61
C PRO A 204 27.03 5.48 -4.76
N LYS A 205 26.01 6.24 -5.11
CA LYS A 205 25.37 7.19 -4.19
C LYS A 205 24.84 6.39 -3.02
N LYS A 206 25.11 6.86 -1.80
CA LYS A 206 24.61 6.33 -0.53
C LYS A 206 23.22 5.74 -0.72
N ALA A 207 23.03 4.51 -0.25
CA ALA A 207 21.79 3.76 -0.37
C ALA A 207 20.58 4.67 -0.17
N ALA A 208 19.94 5.05 -1.27
CA ALA A 208 18.64 5.69 -1.25
C ALA A 208 17.71 4.70 -0.55
N ASN A 209 17.02 5.18 0.46
CA ASN A 209 16.16 4.37 1.30
C ASN A 209 15.23 3.53 0.45
N SER A 210 15.09 2.28 0.81
CA SER A 210 14.49 1.19 0.05
C SER A 210 13.00 1.37 -0.33
N TRP A 211 12.45 2.58 -0.30
CA TRP A 211 11.00 2.84 -0.40
C TRP A 211 10.63 3.93 -1.41
N ASP A 212 11.58 4.48 -2.16
CA ASP A 212 11.27 5.51 -3.16
C ASP A 212 10.67 4.89 -4.43
N VAL A 213 9.38 4.63 -4.36
CA VAL A 213 8.59 3.96 -5.41
C VAL A 213 7.86 4.97 -6.29
N PHE A 214 7.87 6.26 -5.93
CA PHE A 214 6.96 7.27 -6.49
C PHE A 214 7.61 8.30 -7.40
N ALA A 215 8.90 8.20 -7.65
CA ALA A 215 9.62 9.12 -8.54
C ALA A 215 9.19 9.05 -10.01
N GLN A 216 8.33 8.10 -10.38
CA GLN A 216 8.01 7.81 -11.79
C GLN A 216 6.52 7.86 -12.13
N PHE A 217 5.70 8.57 -11.33
CA PHE A 217 4.31 8.80 -11.67
C PHE A 217 4.02 10.28 -11.89
#